data_7f6aacbadc5b73528070e4bc60f721dd
#
_entry.id   7f6aacbadc5b73528070e4bc60f721dd
#
_cell.length_a   1.000
_cell.length_b   1.000
_cell.length_c   1.000
_cell.angle_alpha   90.00
_cell.angle_beta   90.00
_cell.angle_gamma   90.00
#
_symmetry.space_group_name_H-M   'P 1'
#
loop_
_entity.id
_entity.type
_entity.pdbx_description
1 polymer ?
#
loop_
_entity_poly.entity_id
_entity_poly.type
_entity_poly.pdbx_seq_one_letter_code
_entity_poly.pdbx_strand_id
1 'polypeptide(L)'
;MPKLLSPRLYRVMGIVSLIMAGEAIFSLPFHVVRFFRPTMLEVFQVSNLQIGQVQATYGIVAMLSYFLGGPLADRFEARNLLIVALFATGMGGFYFAEIPDLQGLYYLYAFWGCSTILLFWGALIKATREWGGVKQQGKAFGFLEAGRGLFAAILVSLAIAILSFALPGDLANLVSGERRQAMQDIIYLYVGATLIAGVFVALFIPIQAGVETSAPSAFILRRGLSKVLSNPLIWPQMLIVMSAYVAYKGVDYYVLYATQGFGLTEIEGATIGGLSSWIRPIAAVMAGFLADRYRPSKVVIASFGLLVIGYFLLTFMTPEPGLYWVLVTNVVITSFAVYALHAIYFALVAESKIPIAVTGTAIGVISVIGFTPDIFVAPGMGWLLDNNTSIVGHQKVFSALGAFAIIGFLSSGFFIRRFSRMAAAAG
;
A
#
# COMPACT_ATOMS: atom_id res chain seq x y z
N MET A 1 26.12 17.06 15.15
CA MET A 1 26.27 15.59 15.18
C MET A 1 26.79 14.92 13.88
N PRO A 2 26.93 15.57 12.71
CA PRO A 2 27.47 14.88 11.52
C PRO A 2 28.98 14.52 11.55
N LYS A 3 29.74 14.96 12.56
CA LYS A 3 31.18 14.74 12.63
C LYS A 3 31.63 13.37 13.19
N LEU A 4 30.69 12.53 13.67
CA LEU A 4 31.00 11.23 14.30
C LEU A 4 30.84 10.03 13.36
N LEU A 5 30.16 10.19 12.21
CA LEU A 5 29.93 9.11 11.26
C LEU A 5 30.72 9.34 9.97
N SER A 6 31.20 8.25 9.36
CA SER A 6 31.80 8.36 8.02
C SER A 6 30.75 8.82 7.00
N PRO A 7 31.14 9.56 5.93
CA PRO A 7 30.16 10.01 4.91
C PRO A 7 29.36 8.87 4.26
N ARG A 8 29.98 7.68 4.15
CA ARG A 8 29.30 6.47 3.63
C ARG A 8 28.20 6.00 4.58
N LEU A 9 28.50 5.92 5.88
CA LEU A 9 27.54 5.48 6.89
C LEU A 9 26.38 6.48 7.00
N TYR A 10 26.65 7.79 6.98
CA TYR A 10 25.63 8.83 6.98
C TYR A 10 24.66 8.69 5.80
N ARG A 11 25.19 8.41 4.59
CA ARG A 11 24.37 8.16 3.40
C ARG A 11 23.52 6.89 3.53
N VAL A 12 24.06 5.81 4.09
CA VAL A 12 23.29 4.58 4.37
C VAL A 12 22.18 4.83 5.39
N MET A 13 22.49 5.55 6.48
CA MET A 13 21.49 5.93 7.48
C MET A 13 20.38 6.81 6.88
N GLY A 14 20.70 7.64 5.90
CA GLY A 14 19.71 8.44 5.16
C GLY A 14 18.68 7.57 4.43
N ILE A 15 19.10 6.57 3.64
CA ILE A 15 18.13 5.68 2.96
C ILE A 15 17.37 4.80 3.95
N VAL A 16 18.02 4.33 5.02
CA VAL A 16 17.34 3.58 6.10
C VAL A 16 16.26 4.43 6.74
N SER A 17 16.53 5.71 7.01
CA SER A 17 15.54 6.66 7.54
C SER A 17 14.34 6.84 6.60
N LEU A 18 14.57 6.95 5.29
CA LEU A 18 13.49 7.05 4.28
C LEU A 18 12.67 5.76 4.19
N ILE A 19 13.33 4.59 4.29
CA ILE A 19 12.67 3.28 4.33
C ILE A 19 11.75 3.18 5.54
N MET A 20 12.28 3.44 6.73
CA MET A 20 11.52 3.42 7.97
C MET A 20 10.34 4.40 7.92
N ALA A 21 10.60 5.63 7.53
CA ALA A 21 9.58 6.67 7.39
C ALA A 21 8.50 6.28 6.39
N GLY A 22 8.92 5.82 5.19
CA GLY A 22 8.01 5.46 4.10
C GLY A 22 7.06 4.32 4.41
N GLU A 23 7.38 3.46 5.37
CA GLU A 23 6.48 2.39 5.79
C GLU A 23 5.77 2.70 7.11
N ALA A 24 6.48 3.23 8.12
CA ALA A 24 5.91 3.52 9.43
C ALA A 24 4.72 4.49 9.35
N ILE A 25 4.77 5.47 8.45
CA ILE A 25 3.69 6.45 8.26
C ILE A 25 2.34 5.82 7.91
N PHE A 26 2.35 4.68 7.19
CA PHE A 26 1.16 3.95 6.76
C PHE A 26 0.78 2.82 7.70
N SER A 27 1.61 2.49 8.69
CA SER A 27 1.36 1.34 9.56
C SER A 27 0.14 1.56 10.48
N LEU A 28 -0.01 2.72 11.07
CA LEU A 28 -1.17 3.05 11.92
C LEU A 28 -2.51 2.98 11.17
N PRO A 29 -2.69 3.66 10.01
CA PRO A 29 -3.97 3.63 9.31
C PRO A 29 -4.29 2.29 8.63
N PHE A 30 -3.27 1.46 8.30
CA PHE A 30 -3.51 0.28 7.47
C PHE A 30 -3.08 -1.06 8.07
N HIS A 31 -1.96 -1.16 8.81
CA HIS A 31 -1.49 -2.45 9.31
C HIS A 31 -2.40 -3.01 10.41
N VAL A 32 -2.92 -2.16 11.30
CA VAL A 32 -3.86 -2.60 12.35
C VAL A 32 -5.07 -3.27 11.72
N VAL A 33 -5.69 -2.60 10.73
CA VAL A 33 -6.86 -3.15 10.02
C VAL A 33 -6.50 -4.39 9.20
N ARG A 34 -5.33 -4.43 8.58
CA ARG A 34 -4.91 -5.52 7.70
C ARG A 34 -4.62 -6.81 8.45
N PHE A 35 -3.85 -6.72 9.53
CA PHE A 35 -3.31 -7.89 10.21
C PHE A 35 -4.06 -8.28 11.49
N PHE A 36 -4.82 -7.35 12.07
CA PHE A 36 -5.52 -7.55 13.34
C PHE A 36 -7.01 -7.21 13.23
N ARG A 37 -7.59 -7.39 12.03
CA ARG A 37 -8.97 -7.01 11.74
C ARG A 37 -9.99 -7.67 12.67
N PRO A 38 -9.93 -9.00 12.97
CA PRO A 38 -10.88 -9.61 13.90
C PRO A 38 -10.88 -8.93 15.26
N THR A 39 -9.69 -8.79 15.87
CA THR A 39 -9.50 -8.14 17.18
C THR A 39 -9.96 -6.66 17.12
N MET A 40 -9.66 -5.96 16.03
CA MET A 40 -10.06 -4.57 15.86
C MET A 40 -11.58 -4.40 15.81
N LEU A 41 -12.29 -5.22 15.04
CA LEU A 41 -13.75 -5.14 14.95
C LEU A 41 -14.40 -5.35 16.32
N GLU A 42 -13.89 -6.28 17.10
CA GLU A 42 -14.40 -6.57 18.45
C GLU A 42 -14.06 -5.44 19.43
N VAL A 43 -12.80 -5.00 19.50
CA VAL A 43 -12.34 -4.00 20.47
C VAL A 43 -12.97 -2.62 20.22
N PHE A 44 -13.10 -2.20 18.96
CA PHE A 44 -13.69 -0.92 18.58
C PHE A 44 -15.23 -0.99 18.43
N GLN A 45 -15.83 -2.17 18.56
CA GLN A 45 -17.28 -2.38 18.43
C GLN A 45 -17.82 -1.85 17.09
N VAL A 46 -17.12 -2.12 16.01
CA VAL A 46 -17.45 -1.65 14.64
C VAL A 46 -17.62 -2.80 13.67
N SER A 47 -18.47 -2.60 12.66
CA SER A 47 -18.68 -3.57 11.59
C SER A 47 -17.62 -3.44 10.46
N ASN A 48 -17.57 -4.43 9.57
CA ASN A 48 -16.70 -4.37 8.38
C ASN A 48 -17.04 -3.21 7.47
N LEU A 49 -18.33 -2.89 7.31
CA LEU A 49 -18.80 -1.76 6.53
C LEU A 49 -18.35 -0.43 7.16
N GLN A 50 -18.49 -0.29 8.48
CA GLN A 50 -18.10 0.92 9.19
C GLN A 50 -16.59 1.18 9.08
N ILE A 51 -15.74 0.16 9.26
CA ILE A 51 -14.29 0.29 9.02
C ILE A 51 -14.02 0.62 7.55
N GLY A 52 -14.76 0.03 6.62
CA GLY A 52 -14.65 0.36 5.20
C GLY A 52 -14.95 1.83 4.90
N GLN A 53 -16.01 2.38 5.52
CA GLN A 53 -16.38 3.78 5.37
C GLN A 53 -15.34 4.73 6.00
N VAL A 54 -14.78 4.36 7.15
CA VAL A 54 -13.66 5.08 7.77
C VAL A 54 -12.44 5.12 6.84
N GLN A 55 -12.07 3.99 6.24
CA GLN A 55 -10.98 3.93 5.25
C GLN A 55 -11.32 4.73 3.98
N ALA A 56 -12.57 4.76 3.52
CA ALA A 56 -13.01 5.59 2.40
C ALA A 56 -12.85 7.09 2.71
N THR A 57 -13.10 7.51 3.95
CA THR A 57 -12.87 8.91 4.38
C THR A 57 -11.38 9.27 4.24
N TYR A 58 -10.48 8.39 4.67
CA TYR A 58 -9.05 8.55 4.37
C TYR A 58 -8.81 8.70 2.87
N GLY A 59 -9.36 7.81 2.05
CA GLY A 59 -9.18 7.80 0.59
C GLY A 59 -9.64 9.10 -0.09
N ILE A 60 -10.78 9.65 0.33
CA ILE A 60 -11.30 10.92 -0.20
C ILE A 60 -10.35 12.06 0.16
N VAL A 61 -9.95 12.16 1.43
CA VAL A 61 -9.03 13.22 1.89
C VAL A 61 -7.66 13.07 1.24
N ALA A 62 -7.14 11.83 1.12
CA ALA A 62 -5.89 11.54 0.42
C ALA A 62 -5.94 11.98 -1.05
N MET A 63 -7.03 11.69 -1.76
CA MET A 63 -7.20 12.09 -3.15
C MET A 63 -7.16 13.61 -3.31
N LEU A 64 -7.83 14.37 -2.45
CA LEU A 64 -7.77 15.84 -2.43
C LEU A 64 -6.34 16.33 -2.09
N SER A 65 -5.68 15.65 -1.18
CA SER A 65 -4.32 15.96 -0.72
C SER A 65 -3.26 15.78 -1.80
N TYR A 66 -3.43 14.87 -2.76
CA TYR A 66 -2.50 14.72 -3.88
C TYR A 66 -2.38 15.98 -4.74
N PHE A 67 -3.47 16.73 -4.92
CA PHE A 67 -3.44 17.98 -5.71
C PHE A 67 -2.63 19.09 -5.02
N LEU A 68 -2.63 19.14 -3.71
CA LEU A 68 -1.96 20.17 -2.91
C LEU A 68 -0.56 19.76 -2.45
N GLY A 69 -0.32 18.46 -2.30
CA GLY A 69 0.93 17.92 -1.73
C GLY A 69 2.16 18.15 -2.60
N GLY A 70 2.01 18.08 -3.93
CA GLY A 70 3.09 18.38 -4.86
C GLY A 70 3.63 19.81 -4.70
N PRO A 71 2.80 20.86 -4.88
CA PRO A 71 3.20 22.24 -4.65
C PRO A 71 3.76 22.51 -3.26
N LEU A 72 3.24 21.83 -2.22
CA LEU A 72 3.73 21.94 -0.86
C LEU A 72 5.15 21.37 -0.73
N ALA A 73 5.40 20.19 -1.30
CA ALA A 73 6.72 19.55 -1.30
C ALA A 73 7.76 20.36 -2.10
N ASP A 74 7.34 21.09 -3.14
CA ASP A 74 8.23 21.96 -3.89
C ASP A 74 8.63 23.22 -3.10
N ARG A 75 7.71 23.76 -2.29
CA ARG A 75 7.92 25.00 -1.54
C ARG A 75 8.70 24.80 -0.24
N PHE A 76 8.53 23.65 0.42
CA PHE A 76 9.15 23.38 1.72
C PHE A 76 10.26 22.32 1.62
N GLU A 77 11.14 22.31 2.59
CA GLU A 77 12.17 21.29 2.71
C GLU A 77 11.55 19.92 2.97
N ALA A 78 11.92 18.92 2.19
CA ALA A 78 11.40 17.55 2.32
C ALA A 78 11.61 17.00 3.73
N ARG A 79 12.76 17.23 4.34
CA ARG A 79 13.07 16.80 5.71
C ARG A 79 12.04 17.31 6.72
N ASN A 80 11.73 18.60 6.70
CA ASN A 80 10.81 19.21 7.67
C ASN A 80 9.38 18.71 7.48
N LEU A 81 8.92 18.56 6.24
CA LEU A 81 7.62 17.98 5.93
C LEU A 81 7.51 16.53 6.41
N LEU A 82 8.55 15.71 6.20
CA LEU A 82 8.59 14.32 6.67
C LEU A 82 8.52 14.26 8.20
N ILE A 83 9.29 15.09 8.90
CA ILE A 83 9.28 15.15 10.37
C ILE A 83 7.88 15.51 10.88
N VAL A 84 7.30 16.61 10.38
CA VAL A 84 5.96 17.06 10.82
C VAL A 84 4.91 15.99 10.53
N ALA A 85 4.96 15.36 9.36
CA ALA A 85 4.01 14.30 8.99
C ALA A 85 4.12 13.08 9.91
N LEU A 86 5.32 12.60 10.20
CA LEU A 86 5.55 11.43 11.06
C LEU A 86 5.11 11.70 12.51
N PHE A 87 5.48 12.85 13.06
CA PHE A 87 5.06 13.21 14.41
C PHE A 87 3.54 13.44 14.48
N ALA A 88 2.94 14.13 13.51
CA ALA A 88 1.49 14.31 13.44
C ALA A 88 0.76 12.96 13.36
N THR A 89 1.20 12.06 12.46
CA THR A 89 0.59 10.73 12.32
C THR A 89 0.75 9.90 13.60
N GLY A 90 1.93 9.93 14.23
CA GLY A 90 2.20 9.25 15.50
C GLY A 90 1.34 9.79 16.65
N MET A 91 1.14 11.11 16.73
CA MET A 91 0.23 11.71 17.71
C MET A 91 -1.22 11.25 17.51
N GLY A 92 -1.68 11.13 16.27
CA GLY A 92 -2.96 10.49 15.96
C GLY A 92 -3.04 9.04 16.44
N GLY A 93 -1.91 8.33 16.48
CA GLY A 93 -1.83 6.96 17.01
C GLY A 93 -2.07 6.87 18.52
N PHE A 94 -1.69 7.88 19.32
CA PHE A 94 -2.08 7.92 20.74
C PHE A 94 -3.59 8.04 20.91
N TYR A 95 -4.25 8.90 20.12
CA TYR A 95 -5.70 8.96 20.10
C TYR A 95 -6.35 7.65 19.66
N PHE A 96 -5.76 6.95 18.69
CA PHE A 96 -6.21 5.63 18.26
C PHE A 96 -6.14 4.59 19.38
N ALA A 97 -5.09 4.64 20.22
CA ALA A 97 -4.91 3.75 21.36
C ALA A 97 -5.96 3.97 22.48
N GLU A 98 -6.61 5.12 22.54
CA GLU A 98 -7.75 5.36 23.44
C GLU A 98 -9.01 4.59 23.02
N ILE A 99 -8.97 3.92 21.86
CA ILE A 99 -10.11 3.19 21.27
C ILE A 99 -11.31 4.14 21.07
N PRO A 100 -11.16 5.16 20.21
CA PRO A 100 -12.24 6.12 19.96
C PRO A 100 -13.45 5.44 19.33
N ASP A 101 -14.60 6.07 19.49
CA ASP A 101 -15.85 5.67 18.84
C ASP A 101 -15.77 5.82 17.31
N LEU A 102 -16.80 5.37 16.60
CA LEU A 102 -16.86 5.42 15.14
C LEU A 102 -16.66 6.84 14.58
N GLN A 103 -17.21 7.87 15.25
CA GLN A 103 -17.08 9.26 14.81
C GLN A 103 -15.63 9.75 14.98
N GLY A 104 -15.00 9.39 16.09
CA GLY A 104 -13.58 9.64 16.34
C GLY A 104 -12.69 8.98 15.29
N LEU A 105 -13.01 7.76 14.85
CA LEU A 105 -12.31 7.08 13.77
C LEU A 105 -12.43 7.83 12.43
N TYR A 106 -13.61 8.38 12.08
CA TYR A 106 -13.74 9.20 10.87
C TYR A 106 -12.83 10.43 10.90
N TYR A 107 -12.78 11.15 12.02
CA TYR A 107 -11.89 12.32 12.16
C TYR A 107 -10.42 11.93 12.10
N LEU A 108 -10.05 10.84 12.75
CA LEU A 108 -8.68 10.34 12.77
C LEU A 108 -8.21 9.93 11.37
N TYR A 109 -9.03 9.19 10.62
CA TYR A 109 -8.66 8.75 9.28
C TYR A 109 -8.64 9.89 8.26
N ALA A 110 -9.53 10.89 8.40
CA ALA A 110 -9.43 12.14 7.65
C ALA A 110 -8.12 12.88 7.94
N PHE A 111 -7.75 12.98 9.21
CA PHE A 111 -6.48 13.57 9.64
C PHE A 111 -5.26 12.81 9.08
N TRP A 112 -5.28 11.47 9.13
CA TRP A 112 -4.23 10.64 8.53
C TRP A 112 -4.17 10.77 7.02
N GLY A 113 -5.29 10.95 6.33
CA GLY A 113 -5.31 11.27 4.90
C GLY A 113 -4.52 12.55 4.55
N CYS A 114 -4.63 13.58 5.42
CA CYS A 114 -3.82 14.79 5.29
C CYS A 114 -2.35 14.54 5.64
N SER A 115 -2.06 13.99 6.82
CA SER A 115 -0.69 13.87 7.30
C SER A 115 0.17 12.97 6.41
N THR A 116 -0.40 11.87 5.89
CA THR A 116 0.33 10.87 5.11
C THR A 116 0.46 11.24 3.63
N ILE A 117 -0.48 11.98 3.06
CA ILE A 117 -0.47 12.31 1.64
C ILE A 117 -0.10 13.76 1.39
N LEU A 118 -0.77 14.72 2.04
CA LEU A 118 -0.49 16.15 1.82
C LEU A 118 0.93 16.52 2.24
N LEU A 119 1.34 16.08 3.44
CA LEU A 119 2.64 16.46 4.01
C LEU A 119 3.75 15.49 3.62
N PHE A 120 3.46 14.19 3.62
CA PHE A 120 4.51 13.17 3.58
C PHE A 120 4.87 12.69 2.18
N TRP A 121 3.87 12.30 1.36
CA TRP A 121 4.13 11.53 0.14
C TRP A 121 5.04 12.27 -0.86
N GLY A 122 4.71 13.52 -1.17
CA GLY A 122 5.53 14.36 -2.06
C GLY A 122 6.94 14.58 -1.53
N ALA A 123 7.06 14.80 -0.21
CA ALA A 123 8.34 14.98 0.46
C ALA A 123 9.20 13.71 0.45
N LEU A 124 8.61 12.52 0.63
CA LEU A 124 9.33 11.24 0.54
C LEU A 124 9.92 11.03 -0.86
N ILE A 125 9.12 11.26 -1.90
CA ILE A 125 9.57 11.14 -3.29
C ILE A 125 10.73 12.12 -3.57
N LYS A 126 10.59 13.38 -3.13
CA LYS A 126 11.64 14.40 -3.27
C LYS A 126 12.93 13.98 -2.54
N ALA A 127 12.86 13.63 -1.26
CA ALA A 127 14.02 13.20 -0.49
C ALA A 127 14.71 11.95 -1.06
N THR A 128 13.94 10.99 -1.58
CA THR A 128 14.47 9.78 -2.23
C THR A 128 15.20 10.12 -3.54
N ARG A 129 14.66 11.03 -4.34
CA ARG A 129 15.32 11.52 -5.56
C ARG A 129 16.63 12.26 -5.24
N GLU A 130 16.61 13.09 -4.22
CA GLU A 130 17.80 13.82 -3.73
C GLU A 130 18.89 12.86 -3.25
N TRP A 131 18.51 11.82 -2.49
CA TRP A 131 19.43 10.78 -2.04
C TRP A 131 20.07 10.01 -3.20
N GLY A 132 19.30 9.66 -4.23
CA GLY A 132 19.76 8.93 -5.42
C GLY A 132 20.61 9.78 -6.34
N GLY A 133 20.44 11.10 -6.32
CA GLY A 133 21.06 12.01 -7.27
C GLY A 133 20.66 11.68 -8.73
N VAL A 134 21.27 12.36 -9.70
CA VAL A 134 20.92 12.23 -11.12
C VAL A 134 21.17 10.83 -11.68
N LYS A 135 22.20 10.12 -11.19
CA LYS A 135 22.68 8.87 -11.81
C LYS A 135 22.12 7.59 -11.17
N GLN A 136 21.50 7.64 -9.99
CA GLN A 136 21.14 6.44 -9.23
C GLN A 136 19.66 6.43 -8.78
N GLN A 137 18.77 7.07 -9.52
CA GLN A 137 17.36 7.18 -9.20
C GLN A 137 16.69 5.79 -9.05
N GLY A 138 16.90 4.89 -10.03
CA GLY A 138 16.35 3.55 -9.99
C GLY A 138 16.79 2.74 -8.77
N LYS A 139 18.07 2.87 -8.38
CA LYS A 139 18.59 2.22 -7.16
C LYS A 139 17.95 2.79 -5.89
N ALA A 140 17.76 4.12 -5.83
CA ALA A 140 17.17 4.77 -4.67
C ALA A 140 15.73 4.31 -4.43
N PHE A 141 14.90 4.32 -5.46
CA PHE A 141 13.52 3.84 -5.37
C PHE A 141 13.44 2.33 -5.17
N GLY A 142 14.35 1.55 -5.79
CA GLY A 142 14.44 0.11 -5.56
C GLY A 142 14.77 -0.24 -4.10
N PHE A 143 15.75 0.45 -3.50
CA PHE A 143 16.07 0.29 -2.08
C PHE A 143 14.92 0.75 -1.17
N LEU A 144 14.26 1.85 -1.52
CA LEU A 144 13.11 2.33 -0.77
C LEU A 144 12.00 1.27 -0.75
N GLU A 145 11.57 0.79 -1.89
CA GLU A 145 10.43 -0.14 -1.97
C GLU A 145 10.74 -1.53 -1.38
N ALA A 146 11.91 -2.10 -1.67
CA ALA A 146 12.33 -3.36 -1.07
C ALA A 146 12.49 -3.24 0.45
N GLY A 147 13.11 -2.14 0.90
CA GLY A 147 13.31 -1.87 2.32
C GLY A 147 11.99 -1.64 3.06
N ARG A 148 11.04 -0.93 2.47
CA ARG A 148 9.69 -0.75 3.04
C ARG A 148 8.99 -2.09 3.23
N GLY A 149 9.04 -2.99 2.24
CA GLY A 149 8.50 -4.34 2.37
C GLY A 149 9.13 -5.13 3.51
N LEU A 150 10.47 -5.08 3.65
CA LEU A 150 11.18 -5.73 4.74
C LEU A 150 10.82 -5.13 6.10
N PHE A 151 10.75 -3.80 6.20
CA PHE A 151 10.39 -3.12 7.45
C PHE A 151 8.94 -3.41 7.86
N ALA A 152 8.01 -3.49 6.90
CA ALA A 152 6.64 -3.94 7.15
C ALA A 152 6.60 -5.37 7.74
N ALA A 153 7.37 -6.29 7.15
CA ALA A 153 7.44 -7.67 7.62
C ALA A 153 7.98 -7.78 9.05
N ILE A 154 9.01 -6.99 9.37
CA ILE A 154 9.56 -6.93 10.75
C ILE A 154 8.50 -6.38 11.71
N LEU A 155 7.86 -5.25 11.39
CA LEU A 155 6.87 -4.63 12.26
C LEU A 155 5.66 -5.54 12.51
N VAL A 156 5.14 -6.20 11.48
CA VAL A 156 4.02 -7.13 11.66
C VAL A 156 4.42 -8.36 12.48
N SER A 157 5.64 -8.88 12.29
CA SER A 157 6.15 -10.00 13.10
C SER A 157 6.26 -9.64 14.59
N LEU A 158 6.73 -8.41 14.89
CA LEU A 158 6.76 -7.90 16.26
C LEU A 158 5.35 -7.72 16.83
N ALA A 159 4.41 -7.20 16.05
CA ALA A 159 3.03 -7.04 16.47
C ALA A 159 2.32 -8.38 16.72
N ILE A 160 2.58 -9.41 15.89
CA ILE A 160 2.09 -10.78 16.13
C ILE A 160 2.70 -11.37 17.41
N ALA A 161 3.99 -11.13 17.66
CA ALA A 161 4.63 -11.57 18.90
C ALA A 161 3.97 -10.91 20.12
N ILE A 162 3.70 -9.60 20.09
CA ILE A 162 2.94 -8.92 21.15
C ILE A 162 1.57 -9.57 21.36
N LEU A 163 0.82 -9.81 20.28
CA LEU A 163 -0.48 -10.49 20.38
C LEU A 163 -0.35 -11.87 21.01
N SER A 164 0.66 -12.64 20.62
CA SER A 164 0.91 -14.01 21.14
C SER A 164 1.29 -14.03 22.62
N PHE A 165 2.03 -13.03 23.09
CA PHE A 165 2.38 -12.90 24.50
C PHE A 165 1.22 -12.39 25.36
N ALA A 166 0.39 -11.49 24.80
CA ALA A 166 -0.74 -10.90 25.50
C ALA A 166 -1.93 -11.88 25.62
N LEU A 167 -2.03 -12.84 24.70
CA LEU A 167 -3.14 -13.80 24.59
C LEU A 167 -2.62 -15.26 24.66
N PRO A 168 -1.97 -15.70 25.76
CA PRO A 168 -1.50 -17.07 25.89
C PRO A 168 -2.69 -17.99 26.22
N GLY A 169 -3.20 -18.75 25.24
CA GLY A 169 -4.19 -19.80 25.48
C GLY A 169 -5.49 -19.66 24.67
N ASP A 170 -6.51 -20.34 25.14
CA ASP A 170 -7.80 -20.47 24.44
C ASP A 170 -8.54 -19.12 24.39
N LEU A 171 -8.58 -18.50 23.21
CA LEU A 171 -9.16 -17.18 22.96
C LEU A 171 -10.64 -17.06 23.36
N ALA A 172 -11.35 -18.21 23.51
CA ALA A 172 -12.74 -18.24 23.90
C ALA A 172 -13.00 -17.82 25.36
N ASN A 173 -11.97 -17.81 26.20
CA ASN A 173 -12.07 -17.55 27.64
C ASN A 173 -11.45 -16.21 28.07
N LEU A 174 -11.00 -15.38 27.12
CA LEU A 174 -10.35 -14.12 27.46
C LEU A 174 -11.36 -13.05 27.89
N VAL A 175 -11.01 -12.35 28.96
CA VAL A 175 -11.75 -11.17 29.41
C VAL A 175 -11.60 -10.06 28.36
N SER A 176 -12.68 -9.34 28.05
CA SER A 176 -12.69 -8.25 27.08
C SER A 176 -11.59 -7.18 27.30
N GLY A 177 -11.11 -7.04 28.54
CA GLY A 177 -10.01 -6.15 28.89
C GLY A 177 -8.65 -6.55 28.33
N GLU A 178 -8.36 -7.85 28.25
CA GLU A 178 -7.06 -8.36 27.76
C GLU A 178 -6.90 -8.11 26.24
N ARG A 179 -7.97 -8.34 25.49
CA ARG A 179 -7.98 -8.03 24.04
C ARG A 179 -7.79 -6.53 23.76
N ARG A 180 -8.44 -5.68 24.58
CA ARG A 180 -8.27 -4.23 24.49
C ARG A 180 -6.82 -3.84 24.76
N GLN A 181 -6.21 -4.39 25.82
CA GLN A 181 -4.80 -4.14 26.15
C GLN A 181 -3.87 -4.60 25.02
N ALA A 182 -4.06 -5.82 24.50
CA ALA A 182 -3.26 -6.33 23.39
C ALA A 182 -3.34 -5.42 22.14
N MET A 183 -4.54 -4.93 21.82
CA MET A 183 -4.74 -3.99 20.71
C MET A 183 -4.02 -2.66 20.97
N GLN A 184 -4.09 -2.13 22.18
CA GLN A 184 -3.38 -0.91 22.57
C GLN A 184 -1.86 -1.08 22.46
N ASP A 185 -1.31 -2.20 22.91
CA ASP A 185 0.13 -2.51 22.83
C ASP A 185 0.61 -2.60 21.36
N ILE A 186 -0.20 -3.20 20.49
CA ILE A 186 0.07 -3.22 19.04
C ILE A 186 0.06 -1.80 18.47
N ILE A 187 -0.93 -0.98 18.83
CA ILE A 187 -1.01 0.41 18.38
C ILE A 187 0.21 1.19 18.88
N TYR A 188 0.61 1.03 20.15
CA TYR A 188 1.81 1.68 20.69
C TYR A 188 3.11 1.25 20.02
N LEU A 189 3.23 -0.03 19.58
CA LEU A 189 4.36 -0.46 18.75
C LEU A 189 4.44 0.38 17.46
N TYR A 190 3.32 0.54 16.76
CA TYR A 190 3.29 1.33 15.51
C TYR A 190 3.47 2.83 15.76
N VAL A 191 2.97 3.37 16.86
CA VAL A 191 3.26 4.76 17.29
C VAL A 191 4.76 4.93 17.50
N GLY A 192 5.37 4.05 18.29
CA GLY A 192 6.81 4.07 18.55
C GLY A 192 7.64 4.00 17.27
N ALA A 193 7.31 3.07 16.37
CA ALA A 193 7.97 2.93 15.08
C ALA A 193 7.86 4.22 14.23
N THR A 194 6.69 4.86 14.22
CA THR A 194 6.44 6.10 13.46
C THR A 194 7.23 7.27 14.05
N LEU A 195 7.24 7.43 15.37
CA LEU A 195 7.98 8.51 16.05
C LEU A 195 9.50 8.30 15.93
N ILE A 196 9.98 7.07 16.09
CA ILE A 196 11.39 6.71 15.89
C ILE A 196 11.81 7.02 14.45
N ALA A 197 11.00 6.67 13.45
CA ALA A 197 11.27 7.03 12.06
C ALA A 197 11.38 8.56 11.87
N GLY A 198 10.52 9.35 12.55
CA GLY A 198 10.62 10.82 12.58
C GLY A 198 11.94 11.33 13.14
N VAL A 199 12.41 10.73 14.24
CA VAL A 199 13.73 11.04 14.82
C VAL A 199 14.87 10.68 13.85
N PHE A 200 14.81 9.52 13.20
CA PHE A 200 15.81 9.11 12.21
C PHE A 200 15.87 10.08 11.02
N VAL A 201 14.71 10.51 10.50
CA VAL A 201 14.64 11.55 9.46
C VAL A 201 15.28 12.85 9.94
N ALA A 202 14.99 13.26 11.17
CA ALA A 202 15.57 14.49 11.75
C ALA A 202 17.10 14.42 11.90
N LEU A 203 17.64 13.25 12.15
CA LEU A 203 19.09 13.06 12.37
C LEU A 203 19.86 12.85 11.07
N PHE A 204 19.29 12.12 10.10
CA PHE A 204 20.06 11.58 8.96
C PHE A 204 19.65 12.13 7.59
N ILE A 205 18.54 12.85 7.48
CA ILE A 205 18.22 13.54 6.23
C ILE A 205 18.81 14.95 6.29
N PRO A 206 19.68 15.31 5.34
CA PRO A 206 20.31 16.63 5.34
C PRO A 206 19.29 17.74 5.04
N ILE A 207 19.53 18.91 5.62
CA ILE A 207 18.84 20.13 5.23
C ILE A 207 19.40 20.54 3.86
N GLN A 208 18.58 20.60 2.83
CA GLN A 208 19.00 21.12 1.54
C GLN A 208 18.35 22.50 1.37
N ALA A 209 19.19 23.50 1.11
CA ALA A 209 18.69 24.82 0.72
C ALA A 209 17.84 24.66 -0.54
N GLY A 210 16.58 25.12 -0.47
CA GLY A 210 15.60 24.90 -1.51
C GLY A 210 16.12 25.31 -2.89
N VAL A 211 16.18 24.35 -3.80
CA VAL A 211 16.27 24.66 -5.22
C VAL A 211 14.88 25.16 -5.58
N GLU A 212 14.74 26.44 -5.90
CA GLU A 212 13.55 27.02 -6.50
C GLU A 212 13.25 26.27 -7.81
N THR A 213 12.46 25.23 -7.75
CA THR A 213 11.87 24.64 -8.93
C THR A 213 10.66 25.50 -9.31
N SER A 214 10.83 26.34 -10.31
CA SER A 214 9.72 27.08 -10.90
C SER A 214 8.63 26.09 -11.31
N ALA A 215 7.45 26.22 -10.70
CA ALA A 215 6.29 25.42 -11.06
C ALA A 215 6.02 25.52 -12.56
N PRO A 216 5.78 24.41 -13.26
CA PRO A 216 5.45 24.47 -14.68
C PRO A 216 4.23 25.36 -14.90
N SER A 217 4.29 26.27 -15.87
CA SER A 217 3.18 27.16 -16.17
C SER A 217 1.91 26.34 -16.49
N ALA A 218 0.74 26.87 -16.13
CA ALA A 218 -0.56 26.21 -16.37
C ALA A 218 -0.74 25.82 -17.87
N PHE A 219 -0.12 26.55 -18.78
CA PHE A 219 -0.09 26.23 -20.21
C PHE A 219 0.69 24.94 -20.52
N ILE A 220 1.85 24.73 -19.90
CA ILE A 220 2.66 23.52 -20.07
C ILE A 220 1.89 22.32 -19.53
N LEU A 221 1.23 22.46 -18.37
CA LEU A 221 0.42 21.42 -17.76
C LEU A 221 -0.76 21.01 -18.67
N ARG A 222 -1.51 21.98 -19.21
CA ARG A 222 -2.66 21.72 -20.10
C ARG A 222 -2.24 21.02 -21.41
N ARG A 223 -1.11 21.42 -21.99
CA ARG A 223 -0.59 20.80 -23.22
C ARG A 223 -0.07 19.38 -22.95
N GLY A 224 0.57 19.15 -21.79
CA GLY A 224 1.00 17.84 -21.34
C GLY A 224 -0.18 16.91 -21.12
N LEU A 225 -1.24 17.36 -20.44
CA LEU A 225 -2.45 16.59 -20.18
C LEU A 225 -3.16 16.16 -21.48
N SER A 226 -3.35 17.08 -22.43
CA SER A 226 -3.93 16.77 -23.73
C SER A 226 -3.13 15.68 -24.47
N LYS A 227 -1.80 15.79 -24.47
CA LYS A 227 -0.90 14.82 -25.11
C LYS A 227 -0.96 13.44 -24.46
N VAL A 228 -1.08 13.38 -23.13
CA VAL A 228 -1.21 12.13 -22.37
C VAL A 228 -2.54 11.46 -22.66
N LEU A 229 -3.65 12.19 -22.56
CA LEU A 229 -5.01 11.64 -22.77
C LEU A 229 -5.27 11.23 -24.23
N SER A 230 -4.54 11.80 -25.20
CA SER A 230 -4.59 11.40 -26.61
C SER A 230 -3.85 10.09 -26.89
N ASN A 231 -3.00 9.61 -25.97
CA ASN A 231 -2.32 8.34 -26.16
C ASN A 231 -3.27 7.18 -25.81
N PRO A 232 -3.61 6.30 -26.79
CA PRO A 232 -4.59 5.23 -26.58
C PRO A 232 -4.13 4.13 -25.59
N LEU A 233 -2.84 4.10 -25.21
CA LEU A 233 -2.30 3.15 -24.24
C LEU A 233 -2.51 3.61 -22.78
N ILE A 234 -2.85 4.88 -22.56
CA ILE A 234 -3.09 5.41 -21.21
C ILE A 234 -4.37 4.82 -20.59
N TRP A 235 -5.41 4.67 -21.36
CA TRP A 235 -6.71 4.19 -20.88
C TRP A 235 -6.65 2.75 -20.33
N PRO A 236 -6.11 1.76 -21.06
CA PRO A 236 -5.93 0.43 -20.49
C PRO A 236 -4.95 0.43 -19.31
N GLN A 237 -3.95 1.31 -19.30
CA GLN A 237 -3.03 1.41 -18.18
C GLN A 237 -3.70 1.94 -16.91
N MET A 238 -4.63 2.88 -16.99
CA MET A 238 -5.46 3.31 -15.84
C MET A 238 -6.23 2.13 -15.25
N LEU A 239 -6.87 1.30 -16.09
CA LEU A 239 -7.60 0.12 -15.64
C LEU A 239 -6.68 -0.95 -15.05
N ILE A 240 -5.47 -1.13 -15.62
CA ILE A 240 -4.44 -2.02 -15.06
C ILE A 240 -4.05 -1.58 -13.66
N VAL A 241 -3.72 -0.30 -13.47
CA VAL A 241 -3.31 0.23 -12.15
C VAL A 241 -4.46 0.15 -11.15
N MET A 242 -5.67 0.53 -11.55
CA MET A 242 -6.86 0.42 -10.71
C MET A 242 -7.11 -1.03 -10.26
N SER A 243 -7.07 -1.99 -11.20
CA SER A 243 -7.30 -3.40 -10.89
C SER A 243 -6.19 -3.99 -10.01
N ALA A 244 -4.94 -3.60 -10.24
CA ALA A 244 -3.81 -3.99 -9.40
C ALA A 244 -3.95 -3.43 -7.97
N TYR A 245 -4.46 -2.21 -7.85
CA TYR A 245 -4.67 -1.58 -6.56
C TYR A 245 -5.88 -2.17 -5.81
N VAL A 246 -6.95 -2.57 -6.52
CA VAL A 246 -8.04 -3.38 -5.93
C VAL A 246 -7.50 -4.69 -5.37
N ALA A 247 -6.64 -5.39 -6.11
CA ALA A 247 -6.00 -6.62 -5.63
C ALA A 247 -5.09 -6.38 -4.42
N TYR A 248 -4.37 -5.25 -4.37
CA TYR A 248 -3.59 -4.83 -3.20
C TYR A 248 -4.46 -4.62 -1.96
N LYS A 249 -5.64 -3.99 -2.11
CA LYS A 249 -6.62 -3.87 -1.02
C LYS A 249 -7.22 -5.22 -0.63
N GLY A 250 -7.28 -6.18 -1.54
CA GLY A 250 -7.73 -7.54 -1.29
C GLY A 250 -6.92 -8.29 -0.23
N VAL A 251 -5.64 -7.94 -0.05
CA VAL A 251 -4.78 -8.52 0.99
C VAL A 251 -5.34 -8.29 2.41
N ASP A 252 -6.09 -7.22 2.62
CA ASP A 252 -6.69 -6.85 3.91
C ASP A 252 -7.76 -7.86 4.39
N TYR A 253 -8.20 -8.80 3.53
CA TYR A 253 -9.27 -9.76 3.83
C TYR A 253 -8.76 -11.18 4.12
N TYR A 254 -7.48 -11.48 3.92
CA TYR A 254 -6.92 -12.83 4.14
C TYR A 254 -7.01 -13.25 5.61
N VAL A 255 -6.69 -12.36 6.54
CA VAL A 255 -6.77 -12.64 7.98
C VAL A 255 -8.20 -12.99 8.39
N LEU A 256 -9.16 -12.17 7.97
CA LEU A 256 -10.56 -12.37 8.31
C LEU A 256 -11.12 -13.67 7.68
N TYR A 257 -10.70 -14.01 6.47
CA TYR A 257 -11.08 -15.28 5.83
C TYR A 257 -10.45 -16.48 6.53
N ALA A 258 -9.21 -16.37 6.96
CA ALA A 258 -8.53 -17.43 7.72
C ALA A 258 -9.24 -17.70 9.06
N THR A 259 -9.63 -16.64 9.78
CA THR A 259 -10.31 -16.79 11.08
C THR A 259 -11.77 -17.19 10.92
N GLN A 260 -12.56 -16.51 10.11
CA GLN A 260 -14.00 -16.75 9.99
C GLN A 260 -14.35 -17.93 9.08
N GLY A 261 -13.55 -18.19 8.05
CA GLY A 261 -13.77 -19.28 7.10
C GLY A 261 -13.20 -20.59 7.58
N PHE A 262 -11.92 -20.62 8.00
CA PHE A 262 -11.22 -21.82 8.43
C PHE A 262 -11.29 -22.06 9.95
N GLY A 263 -11.87 -21.14 10.72
CA GLY A 263 -11.94 -21.27 12.19
C GLY A 263 -10.57 -21.15 12.87
N LEU A 264 -9.58 -20.54 12.21
CA LEU A 264 -8.26 -20.35 12.79
C LEU A 264 -8.30 -19.29 13.90
N THR A 265 -7.36 -19.40 14.82
CA THR A 265 -7.17 -18.39 15.87
C THR A 265 -6.74 -17.05 15.27
N GLU A 266 -6.92 -15.96 16.01
CA GLU A 266 -6.48 -14.62 15.57
C GLU A 266 -4.97 -14.57 15.30
N ILE A 267 -4.18 -15.29 16.09
CA ILE A 267 -2.72 -15.39 15.93
C ILE A 267 -2.36 -16.12 14.63
N GLU A 268 -3.01 -17.27 14.36
CA GLU A 268 -2.81 -18.02 13.12
C GLU A 268 -3.24 -17.19 11.89
N GLY A 269 -4.40 -16.53 11.97
CA GLY A 269 -4.87 -15.62 10.94
C GLY A 269 -3.90 -14.47 10.69
N ALA A 270 -3.44 -13.80 11.75
CA ALA A 270 -2.44 -12.72 11.64
C ALA A 270 -1.12 -13.24 11.06
N THR A 271 -0.71 -14.46 11.40
CA THR A 271 0.49 -15.11 10.84
C THR A 271 0.35 -15.34 9.34
N ILE A 272 -0.80 -15.86 8.88
CA ILE A 272 -1.09 -16.01 7.44
C ILE A 272 -1.07 -14.66 6.72
N GLY A 273 -1.71 -13.64 7.29
CA GLY A 273 -1.66 -12.27 6.76
C GLY A 273 -0.24 -11.71 6.74
N GLY A 274 0.54 -11.96 7.79
CA GLY A 274 1.93 -11.55 7.93
C GLY A 274 2.85 -12.15 6.85
N LEU A 275 2.58 -13.38 6.39
CA LEU A 275 3.30 -13.99 5.26
C LEU A 275 3.28 -13.09 4.01
N SER A 276 2.18 -12.39 3.76
CA SER A 276 2.07 -11.47 2.64
C SER A 276 3.13 -10.37 2.70
N SER A 277 3.45 -9.86 3.88
CA SER A 277 4.48 -8.82 4.07
C SER A 277 5.89 -9.34 3.79
N TRP A 278 6.20 -10.60 4.14
CA TRP A 278 7.49 -11.23 3.81
C TRP A 278 7.64 -11.53 2.33
N ILE A 279 6.54 -11.83 1.62
CA ILE A 279 6.54 -12.02 0.17
C ILE A 279 6.81 -10.71 -0.58
N ARG A 280 6.41 -9.54 -0.04
CA ARG A 280 6.49 -8.25 -0.71
C ARG A 280 7.89 -7.89 -1.25
N PRO A 281 8.98 -7.90 -0.45
CA PRO A 281 10.32 -7.59 -0.96
C PRO A 281 10.79 -8.59 -2.02
N ILE A 282 10.48 -9.88 -1.85
CA ILE A 282 10.84 -10.94 -2.80
C ILE A 282 10.12 -10.71 -4.13
N ALA A 283 8.81 -10.49 -4.10
CA ALA A 283 8.00 -10.26 -5.28
C ALA A 283 8.44 -9.00 -6.05
N ALA A 284 8.75 -7.91 -5.34
CA ALA A 284 9.19 -6.66 -5.97
C ALA A 284 10.52 -6.84 -6.73
N VAL A 285 11.51 -7.50 -6.11
CA VAL A 285 12.81 -7.77 -6.73
C VAL A 285 12.65 -8.71 -7.92
N MET A 286 11.93 -9.82 -7.77
CA MET A 286 11.72 -10.79 -8.84
C MET A 286 10.94 -10.17 -10.00
N ALA A 287 9.90 -9.38 -9.73
CA ALA A 287 9.13 -8.71 -10.77
C ALA A 287 9.99 -7.73 -11.58
N GLY A 288 10.89 -6.99 -10.92
CA GLY A 288 11.86 -6.14 -11.61
C GLY A 288 12.77 -6.92 -12.57
N PHE A 289 13.39 -8.00 -12.10
CA PHE A 289 14.21 -8.87 -12.96
C PHE A 289 13.43 -9.50 -14.13
N LEU A 290 12.21 -9.96 -13.87
CA LEU A 290 11.36 -10.52 -14.92
C LEU A 290 10.92 -9.46 -15.93
N ALA A 291 10.64 -8.23 -15.46
CA ALA A 291 10.27 -7.12 -16.33
C ALA A 291 11.41 -6.70 -17.25
N ASP A 292 12.65 -6.66 -16.74
CA ASP A 292 13.85 -6.38 -17.55
C ASP A 292 14.10 -7.47 -18.59
N ARG A 293 13.86 -8.75 -18.26
CA ARG A 293 14.08 -9.88 -19.16
C ARG A 293 12.97 -10.07 -20.20
N TYR A 294 11.70 -9.90 -19.81
CA TYR A 294 10.55 -10.29 -20.64
C TYR A 294 9.64 -9.14 -21.05
N ARG A 295 9.83 -7.92 -20.61
CA ARG A 295 9.00 -6.72 -20.70
C ARG A 295 7.97 -6.62 -19.56
N PRO A 296 7.77 -5.43 -18.97
CA PRO A 296 6.79 -5.18 -17.93
C PRO A 296 5.37 -5.67 -18.25
N SER A 297 4.88 -5.41 -19.46
CA SER A 297 3.52 -5.79 -19.87
C SER A 297 3.26 -7.31 -19.84
N LYS A 298 4.26 -8.15 -20.13
CA LYS A 298 4.13 -9.61 -20.04
C LYS A 298 4.11 -10.10 -18.59
N VAL A 299 4.88 -9.47 -17.70
CA VAL A 299 4.86 -9.81 -16.28
C VAL A 299 3.55 -9.38 -15.65
N VAL A 300 3.02 -8.21 -16.01
CA VAL A 300 1.73 -7.70 -15.56
C VAL A 300 0.59 -8.64 -15.93
N ILE A 301 0.49 -9.08 -17.19
CA ILE A 301 -0.59 -10.00 -17.60
C ILE A 301 -0.46 -11.37 -16.92
N ALA A 302 0.75 -11.90 -16.74
CA ALA A 302 0.98 -13.15 -16.02
C ALA A 302 0.56 -13.04 -14.54
N SER A 303 0.90 -11.94 -13.88
CA SER A 303 0.49 -11.69 -12.50
C SER A 303 -1.04 -11.60 -12.36
N PHE A 304 -1.74 -10.93 -13.28
CA PHE A 304 -3.21 -10.95 -13.28
C PHE A 304 -3.78 -12.35 -13.52
N GLY A 305 -3.14 -13.15 -14.39
CA GLY A 305 -3.52 -14.56 -14.59
C GLY A 305 -3.46 -15.37 -13.30
N LEU A 306 -2.38 -15.20 -12.51
CA LEU A 306 -2.26 -15.83 -11.19
C LEU A 306 -3.35 -15.35 -10.23
N LEU A 307 -3.68 -14.05 -10.22
CA LEU A 307 -4.75 -13.50 -9.38
C LEU A 307 -6.13 -14.03 -9.77
N VAL A 308 -6.43 -14.14 -11.06
CA VAL A 308 -7.68 -14.73 -11.53
C VAL A 308 -7.83 -16.15 -10.98
N ILE A 309 -6.80 -16.99 -11.17
CA ILE A 309 -6.82 -18.38 -10.68
C ILE A 309 -6.96 -18.42 -9.16
N GLY A 310 -6.16 -17.63 -8.43
CA GLY A 310 -6.16 -17.62 -6.97
C GLY A 310 -7.48 -17.14 -6.37
N TYR A 311 -8.04 -16.05 -6.88
CA TYR A 311 -9.32 -15.54 -6.39
C TYR A 311 -10.49 -16.44 -6.75
N PHE A 312 -10.50 -17.06 -7.94
CA PHE A 312 -11.52 -18.06 -8.27
C PHE A 312 -11.43 -19.29 -7.37
N LEU A 313 -10.22 -19.76 -7.05
CA LEU A 313 -10.05 -20.85 -6.08
C LEU A 313 -10.69 -20.49 -4.74
N LEU A 314 -10.41 -19.31 -4.18
CA LEU A 314 -10.99 -18.87 -2.90
C LEU A 314 -12.51 -18.63 -2.99
N THR A 315 -13.04 -18.24 -4.16
CA THR A 315 -14.47 -18.04 -4.40
C THR A 315 -15.26 -19.35 -4.30
N PHE A 316 -14.71 -20.43 -4.88
CA PHE A 316 -15.43 -21.71 -4.97
C PHE A 316 -15.00 -22.72 -3.91
N MET A 317 -13.96 -22.42 -3.13
CA MET A 317 -13.48 -23.28 -2.07
C MET A 317 -14.44 -23.24 -0.87
N THR A 318 -14.85 -24.40 -0.39
CA THR A 318 -15.48 -24.54 0.92
C THR A 318 -14.37 -24.74 1.95
N PRO A 319 -14.22 -23.84 2.93
CA PRO A 319 -13.17 -23.97 3.94
C PRO A 319 -13.33 -25.25 4.77
N GLU A 320 -12.29 -26.06 4.81
CA GLU A 320 -12.19 -27.28 5.62
C GLU A 320 -10.77 -27.38 6.22
N PRO A 321 -10.57 -27.97 7.41
CA PRO A 321 -9.25 -28.07 8.03
C PRO A 321 -8.20 -28.73 7.13
N GLY A 322 -8.58 -29.71 6.31
CA GLY A 322 -7.70 -30.40 5.36
C GLY A 322 -7.17 -29.48 4.22
N LEU A 323 -7.80 -28.33 3.99
CA LEU A 323 -7.42 -27.37 2.95
C LEU A 323 -6.54 -26.23 3.49
N TYR A 324 -6.05 -26.30 4.73
CA TYR A 324 -5.18 -25.27 5.32
C TYR A 324 -3.98 -24.93 4.44
N TRP A 325 -3.26 -25.91 3.92
CA TRP A 325 -2.10 -25.66 3.06
C TRP A 325 -2.48 -25.10 1.68
N VAL A 326 -3.70 -25.37 1.21
CA VAL A 326 -4.23 -24.75 -0.02
C VAL A 326 -4.46 -23.28 0.22
N LEU A 327 -5.03 -22.89 1.37
CA LEU A 327 -5.16 -21.50 1.78
C LEU A 327 -3.80 -20.78 1.83
N VAL A 328 -2.84 -21.35 2.58
CA VAL A 328 -1.50 -20.76 2.76
C VAL A 328 -0.81 -20.58 1.40
N THR A 329 -0.81 -21.61 0.57
CA THR A 329 -0.21 -21.57 -0.78
C THR A 329 -0.88 -20.52 -1.66
N ASN A 330 -2.21 -20.43 -1.62
CA ASN A 330 -2.96 -19.42 -2.36
C ASN A 330 -2.61 -18.00 -1.91
N VAL A 331 -2.56 -17.75 -0.59
CA VAL A 331 -2.16 -16.45 -0.04
C VAL A 331 -0.73 -16.08 -0.48
N VAL A 332 0.20 -17.01 -0.49
CA VAL A 332 1.58 -16.77 -0.96
C VAL A 332 1.59 -16.39 -2.45
N ILE A 333 0.91 -17.18 -3.30
CA ILE A 333 0.89 -16.95 -4.76
C ILE A 333 0.18 -15.62 -5.11
N THR A 334 -0.98 -15.37 -4.51
CA THR A 334 -1.73 -14.15 -4.77
C THR A 334 -1.03 -12.92 -4.22
N SER A 335 -0.41 -12.99 -3.04
CA SER A 335 0.42 -11.92 -2.50
C SER A 335 1.63 -11.63 -3.39
N PHE A 336 2.30 -12.68 -3.90
CA PHE A 336 3.39 -12.52 -4.86
C PHE A 336 2.91 -11.75 -6.11
N ALA A 337 1.79 -12.16 -6.69
CA ALA A 337 1.22 -11.52 -7.87
C ALA A 337 0.80 -10.05 -7.60
N VAL A 338 0.19 -9.77 -6.45
CA VAL A 338 -0.19 -8.41 -6.01
C VAL A 338 1.03 -7.51 -5.92
N TYR A 339 2.06 -7.94 -5.20
CA TYR A 339 3.25 -7.11 -5.00
C TYR A 339 4.14 -7.02 -6.25
N ALA A 340 4.14 -8.05 -7.10
CA ALA A 340 4.76 -7.97 -8.42
C ALA A 340 4.09 -6.88 -9.28
N LEU A 341 2.75 -6.86 -9.33
CA LEU A 341 2.00 -5.80 -10.02
C LEU A 341 2.34 -4.42 -9.44
N HIS A 342 2.29 -4.29 -8.12
CA HIS A 342 2.54 -3.03 -7.44
C HIS A 342 3.94 -2.46 -7.73
N ALA A 343 4.93 -3.33 -7.90
CA ALA A 343 6.31 -2.92 -8.21
C ALA A 343 6.48 -2.42 -9.65
N ILE A 344 5.71 -2.94 -10.62
CA ILE A 344 6.02 -2.72 -12.04
C ILE A 344 4.91 -2.06 -12.87
N TYR A 345 3.70 -1.84 -12.36
CA TYR A 345 2.60 -1.31 -13.19
C TYR A 345 2.92 0.08 -13.79
N PHE A 346 3.70 0.91 -13.11
CA PHE A 346 4.16 2.20 -13.68
C PHE A 346 5.28 2.06 -14.71
N ALA A 347 5.99 0.93 -14.75
CA ALA A 347 6.97 0.68 -15.82
C ALA A 347 6.30 0.59 -17.21
N LEU A 348 4.99 0.35 -17.28
CA LEU A 348 4.22 0.39 -18.53
C LEU A 348 4.22 1.78 -19.19
N VAL A 349 4.43 2.86 -18.42
CA VAL A 349 4.54 4.23 -18.97
C VAL A 349 5.72 4.33 -19.95
N ALA A 350 6.83 3.67 -19.64
CA ALA A 350 7.99 3.61 -20.54
C ALA A 350 7.67 2.83 -21.83
N GLU A 351 6.92 1.72 -21.73
CA GLU A 351 6.44 0.98 -22.92
C GLU A 351 5.47 1.80 -23.77
N SER A 352 4.68 2.71 -23.17
CA SER A 352 3.70 3.54 -23.87
C SER A 352 4.32 4.61 -24.80
N LYS A 353 5.65 4.67 -24.93
CA LYS A 353 6.38 5.67 -25.72
C LYS A 353 6.02 7.13 -25.36
N ILE A 354 5.67 7.37 -24.11
CA ILE A 354 5.39 8.71 -23.59
C ILE A 354 6.72 9.46 -23.45
N PRO A 355 6.82 10.68 -23.99
CA PRO A 355 8.03 11.48 -23.84
C PRO A 355 8.38 11.71 -22.36
N ILE A 356 9.66 11.61 -22.01
CA ILE A 356 10.17 11.80 -20.64
C ILE A 356 9.66 13.10 -20.02
N ALA A 357 9.57 14.17 -20.81
CA ALA A 357 9.11 15.48 -20.36
C ALA A 357 7.65 15.51 -19.82
N VAL A 358 6.81 14.54 -20.17
CA VAL A 358 5.41 14.44 -19.71
C VAL A 358 5.12 13.16 -18.92
N THR A 359 6.16 12.40 -18.54
CA THR A 359 6.02 11.17 -17.75
C THR A 359 5.36 11.42 -16.40
N GLY A 360 5.72 12.50 -15.71
CA GLY A 360 5.09 12.89 -14.44
C GLY A 360 3.59 13.18 -14.60
N THR A 361 3.20 13.88 -15.66
CA THR A 361 1.79 14.13 -16.00
C THR A 361 1.05 12.82 -16.28
N ALA A 362 1.67 11.88 -17.01
CA ALA A 362 1.08 10.58 -17.31
C ALA A 362 0.85 9.77 -16.05
N ILE A 363 1.85 9.67 -15.17
CA ILE A 363 1.73 8.98 -13.88
C ILE A 363 0.63 9.63 -13.03
N GLY A 364 0.58 10.96 -12.95
CA GLY A 364 -0.46 11.67 -12.21
C GLY A 364 -1.87 11.34 -12.73
N VAL A 365 -2.08 11.40 -14.03
CA VAL A 365 -3.38 11.07 -14.66
C VAL A 365 -3.77 9.61 -14.41
N ILE A 366 -2.83 8.69 -14.57
CA ILE A 366 -3.06 7.26 -14.29
C ILE A 366 -3.40 7.05 -12.81
N SER A 367 -2.73 7.76 -11.91
CA SER A 367 -2.94 7.64 -10.46
C SER A 367 -4.31 8.13 -10.01
N VAL A 368 -4.86 9.17 -10.65
CA VAL A 368 -6.21 9.68 -10.31
C VAL A 368 -7.27 8.58 -10.43
N ILE A 369 -7.21 7.77 -11.49
CA ILE A 369 -8.13 6.62 -11.66
C ILE A 369 -7.60 5.42 -10.87
N GLY A 370 -6.28 5.18 -10.92
CA GLY A 370 -5.63 4.01 -10.34
C GLY A 370 -5.81 3.87 -8.83
N PHE A 371 -5.92 4.98 -8.10
CA PHE A 371 -6.08 4.97 -6.64
C PHE A 371 -7.50 5.26 -6.15
N THR A 372 -8.49 5.38 -7.06
CA THR A 372 -9.91 5.44 -6.67
C THR A 372 -10.38 4.27 -5.80
N PRO A 373 -9.78 3.04 -5.86
CA PRO A 373 -10.15 1.95 -4.97
C PRO A 373 -10.03 2.27 -3.47
N ASP A 374 -9.22 3.24 -3.06
CA ASP A 374 -9.21 3.71 -1.68
C ASP A 374 -10.58 4.20 -1.18
N ILE A 375 -11.45 4.65 -2.11
CA ILE A 375 -12.77 5.18 -1.77
C ILE A 375 -13.84 4.09 -1.72
N PHE A 376 -13.80 3.10 -2.64
CA PHE A 376 -14.95 2.20 -2.81
C PHE A 376 -14.68 0.74 -2.42
N VAL A 377 -13.42 0.27 -2.41
CA VAL A 377 -13.14 -1.16 -2.16
C VAL A 377 -13.48 -1.52 -0.72
N ALA A 378 -12.96 -0.80 0.25
CA ALA A 378 -13.15 -1.15 1.64
C ALA A 378 -14.63 -1.11 2.07
N PRO A 379 -15.44 -0.05 1.77
CA PRO A 379 -16.86 -0.07 2.09
C PRO A 379 -17.64 -1.11 1.28
N GLY A 380 -17.31 -1.34 0.00
CA GLY A 380 -17.97 -2.35 -0.82
C GLY A 380 -17.75 -3.77 -0.30
N MET A 381 -16.50 -4.12 0.03
CA MET A 381 -16.18 -5.43 0.61
C MET A 381 -16.75 -5.58 2.02
N GLY A 382 -16.72 -4.52 2.84
CA GLY A 382 -17.34 -4.50 4.17
C GLY A 382 -18.85 -4.76 4.08
N TRP A 383 -19.54 -4.14 3.13
CA TRP A 383 -20.95 -4.39 2.89
C TRP A 383 -21.24 -5.85 2.51
N LEU A 384 -20.40 -6.44 1.65
CA LEU A 384 -20.54 -7.85 1.27
C LEU A 384 -20.36 -8.78 2.48
N LEU A 385 -19.43 -8.48 3.38
CA LEU A 385 -19.19 -9.28 4.58
C LEU A 385 -20.34 -9.15 5.58
N ASP A 386 -20.82 -7.95 5.85
CA ASP A 386 -21.82 -7.70 6.90
C ASP A 386 -23.25 -8.13 6.48
N ASN A 387 -23.55 -8.19 5.18
CA ASN A 387 -24.87 -8.55 4.66
C ASN A 387 -25.00 -10.00 4.17
N ASN A 388 -24.02 -10.85 4.44
CA ASN A 388 -24.06 -12.27 4.06
C ASN A 388 -23.55 -13.14 5.21
N THR A 389 -23.88 -14.42 5.17
CA THR A 389 -23.24 -15.39 6.07
C THR A 389 -21.73 -15.41 5.86
N SER A 390 -20.97 -15.71 6.93
CA SER A 390 -19.49 -15.59 6.92
C SER A 390 -18.84 -16.14 5.64
N ILE A 391 -19.10 -17.41 5.28
CA ILE A 391 -18.48 -18.04 4.10
C ILE A 391 -18.94 -17.36 2.80
N VAL A 392 -20.25 -17.13 2.65
CA VAL A 392 -20.82 -16.49 1.44
C VAL A 392 -20.30 -15.07 1.28
N GLY A 393 -20.16 -14.32 2.38
CA GLY A 393 -19.57 -12.99 2.38
C GLY A 393 -18.17 -12.99 1.79
N HIS A 394 -17.31 -13.90 2.26
CA HIS A 394 -15.94 -14.05 1.75
C HIS A 394 -15.90 -14.50 0.29
N GLN A 395 -16.74 -15.46 -0.11
CA GLN A 395 -16.84 -15.89 -1.52
C GLN A 395 -17.21 -14.74 -2.43
N LYS A 396 -18.15 -13.87 -2.02
CA LYS A 396 -18.51 -12.65 -2.77
C LYS A 396 -17.36 -11.63 -2.82
N VAL A 397 -16.61 -11.47 -1.74
CA VAL A 397 -15.40 -10.61 -1.72
C VAL A 397 -14.40 -11.11 -2.74
N PHE A 398 -14.05 -12.41 -2.72
CA PHE A 398 -13.08 -12.96 -3.67
C PHE A 398 -13.63 -12.98 -5.10
N SER A 399 -14.94 -13.16 -5.33
CA SER A 399 -15.56 -12.99 -6.64
C SER A 399 -15.40 -11.57 -7.18
N ALA A 400 -15.60 -10.56 -6.34
CA ALA A 400 -15.42 -9.17 -6.73
C ALA A 400 -13.96 -8.86 -7.04
N LEU A 401 -13.01 -9.34 -6.22
CA LEU A 401 -11.57 -9.23 -6.49
C LEU A 401 -11.18 -9.94 -7.79
N GLY A 402 -11.76 -11.13 -8.03
CA GLY A 402 -11.59 -11.90 -9.27
C GLY A 402 -12.09 -11.14 -10.50
N ALA A 403 -13.24 -10.47 -10.40
CA ALA A 403 -13.78 -9.64 -11.49
C ALA A 403 -12.80 -8.49 -11.85
N PHE A 404 -12.25 -7.78 -10.86
CA PHE A 404 -11.22 -6.77 -11.11
C PHE A 404 -9.93 -7.37 -11.66
N ALA A 405 -9.52 -8.56 -11.21
CA ALA A 405 -8.37 -9.27 -11.78
C ALA A 405 -8.58 -9.60 -13.26
N ILE A 406 -9.79 -10.00 -13.66
CA ILE A 406 -10.17 -10.22 -15.07
C ILE A 406 -10.10 -8.89 -15.85
N ILE A 407 -10.62 -7.79 -15.32
CA ILE A 407 -10.53 -6.47 -15.96
C ILE A 407 -9.05 -6.10 -16.19
N GLY A 408 -8.20 -6.30 -15.19
CA GLY A 408 -6.77 -6.07 -15.30
C GLY A 408 -6.10 -6.97 -16.34
N PHE A 409 -6.44 -8.26 -16.37
CA PHE A 409 -5.95 -9.22 -17.34
C PHE A 409 -6.32 -8.84 -18.79
N LEU A 410 -7.59 -8.54 -19.04
CA LEU A 410 -8.09 -8.15 -20.35
C LEU A 410 -7.50 -6.81 -20.80
N SER A 411 -7.39 -5.85 -19.89
CA SER A 411 -6.76 -4.54 -20.15
C SER A 411 -5.28 -4.70 -20.50
N SER A 412 -4.57 -5.61 -19.84
CA SER A 412 -3.18 -5.94 -20.14
C SER A 412 -3.02 -6.60 -21.51
N GLY A 413 -3.93 -7.52 -21.87
CA GLY A 413 -3.98 -8.13 -23.20
C GLY A 413 -4.25 -7.10 -24.30
N PHE A 414 -5.18 -6.17 -24.05
CA PHE A 414 -5.46 -5.08 -24.98
C PHE A 414 -4.25 -4.13 -25.13
N PHE A 415 -3.59 -3.78 -24.02
CA PHE A 415 -2.37 -2.98 -24.01
C PHE A 415 -1.29 -3.60 -24.88
N ILE A 416 -0.98 -4.89 -24.70
CA ILE A 416 0.04 -5.62 -25.46
C ILE A 416 -0.31 -5.63 -26.96
N ARG A 417 -1.56 -5.96 -27.32
CA ARG A 417 -2.01 -5.99 -28.72
C ARG A 417 -1.91 -4.61 -29.39
N ARG A 418 -2.33 -3.56 -28.69
CA ARG A 418 -2.29 -2.18 -29.19
C ARG A 418 -0.85 -1.70 -29.35
N PHE A 419 0.00 -1.97 -28.36
CA PHE A 419 1.43 -1.67 -28.44
C PHE A 419 2.10 -2.33 -29.64
N SER A 420 1.86 -3.63 -29.87
CA SER A 420 2.44 -4.38 -31.00
C SER A 420 1.99 -3.81 -32.35
N ARG A 421 0.72 -3.41 -32.47
CA ARG A 421 0.22 -2.74 -33.71
C ARG A 421 0.89 -1.38 -33.94
N MET A 422 1.07 -0.58 -32.90
CA MET A 422 1.74 0.72 -33.00
C MET A 422 3.24 0.56 -33.33
N ALA A 423 3.88 -0.49 -32.84
CA ALA A 423 5.28 -0.80 -33.19
C ALA A 423 5.42 -1.24 -34.64
N ALA A 424 4.51 -2.09 -35.15
CA ALA A 424 4.49 -2.55 -36.53
C ALA A 424 4.14 -1.42 -37.55
N ALA A 425 3.38 -0.41 -37.13
CA ALA A 425 3.06 0.74 -38.01
C ALA A 425 4.16 1.82 -38.03
N ALA A 426 5.15 1.74 -37.16
CA ALA A 426 6.26 2.68 -37.06
C ALA A 426 7.59 2.15 -37.63
N GLY A 427 7.66 0.87 -38.01
CA GLY A 427 8.77 0.22 -38.71
C GLY A 427 8.41 -0.09 -40.15
#